data_abf78a0b983053771e7bb686d9ebdd53
#
_entry.id   abf78a0b983053771e7bb686d9ebdd53
#
_cell.length_a   1.000
_cell.length_b   1.000
_cell.length_c   1.000
_cell.angle_alpha   90.00
_cell.angle_beta   90.00
_cell.angle_gamma   90.00
#
_symmetry.space_group_name_H-M   'P 1'
#
loop_
_entity.id
_entity.type
_entity.pdbx_description
1 polymer ?
#
loop_
_entity_poly.entity_id
_entity_poly.type
_entity_poly.pdbx_seq_one_letter_code
_entity_poly.pdbx_strand_id
1 'polypeptide(L)'
;MPEKHPLQAKYPDLQKSTAVELSAEQRRVGGERIPNEPGPKIEAWMSELEGYLEQIKSSDESYGGFKNLARKAYITGTDDASVKLKIGRDAQIAQNRGHGMAEDIKEIAIEAKTAQIAQNQGRGLAGDIRKRAIEAIIQETRETIQQDQESSLDDWIDYLASGDATYPMWFKYYVFRNITKLSSFDKEKGEFPKRSRSTTARFPDINREALAYMQDSLTKHYGFKNLDPNNPEAEIDPQTRELLDKEANFASLYRRCIEYAAPKTSENLNVTDGEWVKFDQSDDPEKAKKLANSLHSHSTGWCTAGEGMAQTHLAGGDFYVYYTKGEDGQYSVPRVAIRMQSGSIEEVRGIEADQNLEGVFVPIAEAKMNEVDAAGAEAYKKKAVDMQRVTEIYARQQEGSKLTEEDLTFIYELNDPIEGFGYKKDPRIEQMKQGRDIKADLSSILGVPQELISLTKDEALSGGIVYHFGDLLYPNLAYADWLIDSSKRGWVVRRSDETLPQVVAGSLVLKGLTSAEGLVLPQSVGGDLVLSGLTKAEGLVLPQSVGGDLDLSSLTRAEGLILPTSIVGTLHLDELTSAEGLILPASVGGDLWLNGLTNAYRLTNAKDQTLPASVGGEIYT
;
A
#
# COMPACT_ATOMS: atom_id res chain seq x y z
N MET A 1 -35.98 15.98 14.41
CA MET A 1 -35.10 15.67 15.56
C MET A 1 -33.72 16.21 15.21
N PRO A 2 -32.89 16.70 16.14
CA PRO A 2 -31.53 17.07 15.78
C PRO A 2 -30.82 15.86 15.20
N GLU A 3 -30.18 16.06 14.06
CA GLU A 3 -29.41 15.04 13.34
C GLU A 3 -28.40 14.40 14.29
N LYS A 4 -28.47 13.07 14.46
CA LYS A 4 -27.48 12.35 15.28
C LYS A 4 -26.27 12.02 14.41
N HIS A 5 -25.08 12.36 14.89
CA HIS A 5 -23.85 11.89 14.25
C HIS A 5 -23.85 10.35 14.09
N PRO A 6 -23.49 9.75 12.93
CA PRO A 6 -23.57 8.30 12.70
C PRO A 6 -22.84 7.47 13.74
N LEU A 7 -21.66 7.92 14.19
CA LEU A 7 -20.92 7.24 15.25
C LEU A 7 -21.62 7.30 16.60
N GLN A 8 -22.36 8.38 16.88
CA GLN A 8 -23.17 8.46 18.10
C GLN A 8 -24.34 7.46 18.05
N ALA A 9 -24.95 7.26 16.88
CA ALA A 9 -26.01 6.29 16.70
C ALA A 9 -25.46 4.85 16.83
N LYS A 10 -24.32 4.54 16.22
CA LYS A 10 -23.70 3.21 16.28
C LYS A 10 -22.96 2.92 17.58
N TYR A 11 -22.48 3.93 18.27
CA TYR A 11 -21.72 3.83 19.53
C TYR A 11 -22.21 4.87 20.54
N PRO A 12 -23.35 4.63 21.24
CA PRO A 12 -24.01 5.61 22.11
C PRO A 12 -23.13 6.19 23.22
N ASP A 13 -22.08 5.48 23.65
CA ASP A 13 -21.16 5.91 24.70
C ASP A 13 -19.84 6.50 24.16
N LEU A 14 -19.66 6.60 22.85
CA LEU A 14 -18.41 7.06 22.24
C LEU A 14 -18.02 8.46 22.74
N GLN A 15 -18.98 9.39 22.82
CA GLN A 15 -18.76 10.76 23.30
C GLN A 15 -18.27 10.84 24.75
N LYS A 16 -18.43 9.78 25.55
CA LYS A 16 -17.95 9.67 26.93
C LYS A 16 -16.56 9.06 27.01
N SER A 17 -15.97 8.62 25.89
CA SER A 17 -14.63 8.07 25.89
C SER A 17 -13.60 9.15 26.23
N THR A 18 -12.56 8.76 26.96
CA THR A 18 -11.48 9.67 27.36
C THR A 18 -10.86 10.38 26.14
N ALA A 19 -10.71 9.70 25.02
CA ALA A 19 -10.14 10.28 23.79
C ALA A 19 -11.00 11.43 23.25
N VAL A 20 -12.32 11.22 23.14
CA VAL A 20 -13.25 12.26 22.65
C VAL A 20 -13.36 13.44 23.61
N GLU A 21 -13.42 13.19 24.91
CA GLU A 21 -13.48 14.27 25.93
C GLU A 21 -12.19 15.08 25.95
N LEU A 22 -11.01 14.43 25.93
CA LEU A 22 -9.73 15.13 25.92
C LEU A 22 -9.54 15.96 24.66
N SER A 23 -9.86 15.41 23.48
CA SER A 23 -9.78 16.14 22.22
C SER A 23 -10.65 17.41 22.25
N ALA A 24 -11.91 17.29 22.68
CA ALA A 24 -12.80 18.44 22.79
C ALA A 24 -12.30 19.49 23.79
N GLU A 25 -11.70 19.06 24.91
CA GLU A 25 -11.17 19.95 25.95
C GLU A 25 -9.89 20.67 25.48
N GLN A 26 -8.95 19.97 24.86
CA GLN A 26 -7.72 20.54 24.32
C GLN A 26 -8.01 21.63 23.28
N ARG A 27 -8.96 21.38 22.36
CA ARG A 27 -9.37 22.37 21.35
C ARG A 27 -10.06 23.59 21.97
N ARG A 28 -10.87 23.40 23.04
CA ARG A 28 -11.46 24.53 23.81
C ARG A 28 -10.38 25.38 24.48
N VAL A 29 -9.37 24.74 25.07
CA VAL A 29 -8.20 25.45 25.66
C VAL A 29 -7.44 26.19 24.58
N GLY A 30 -7.36 25.63 23.36
CA GLY A 30 -6.79 26.29 22.17
C GLY A 30 -7.63 27.44 21.60
N GLY A 31 -8.80 27.75 22.20
CA GLY A 31 -9.66 28.87 21.81
C GLY A 31 -10.79 28.49 20.83
N GLU A 32 -10.95 27.22 20.49
CA GLU A 32 -12.04 26.77 19.63
C GLU A 32 -13.36 26.66 20.41
N ARG A 33 -14.46 27.00 19.77
CA ARG A 33 -15.80 26.88 20.36
C ARG A 33 -16.40 25.49 20.05
N ILE A 34 -16.06 24.49 20.85
CA ILE A 34 -16.66 23.15 20.74
C ILE A 34 -17.86 23.05 21.67
N PRO A 35 -19.09 22.91 21.12
CA PRO A 35 -20.31 22.70 21.92
C PRO A 35 -20.22 21.43 22.78
N ASN A 36 -21.03 21.35 23.82
CA ASN A 36 -20.99 20.20 24.75
C ASN A 36 -21.83 19.00 24.31
N GLU A 37 -22.53 19.14 23.17
CA GLU A 37 -23.32 18.08 22.55
C GLU A 37 -22.43 16.95 22.02
N PRO A 38 -22.93 15.69 21.96
CA PRO A 38 -22.15 14.52 21.50
C PRO A 38 -21.60 14.65 20.09
N GLY A 39 -22.40 15.13 19.15
CA GLY A 39 -22.01 15.26 17.74
C GLY A 39 -20.76 16.14 17.54
N PRO A 40 -20.78 17.41 17.98
CA PRO A 40 -19.63 18.30 17.89
C PRO A 40 -18.35 17.79 18.57
N LYS A 41 -18.44 17.08 19.69
CA LYS A 41 -17.28 16.45 20.34
C LYS A 41 -16.69 15.34 19.48
N ILE A 42 -17.55 14.49 18.89
CA ILE A 42 -17.11 13.41 18.01
C ILE A 42 -16.47 14.00 16.75
N GLU A 43 -17.06 15.04 16.15
CA GLU A 43 -16.50 15.72 14.99
C GLU A 43 -15.11 16.35 15.28
N ALA A 44 -14.97 17.01 16.43
CA ALA A 44 -13.69 17.56 16.87
C ALA A 44 -12.60 16.47 16.94
N TRP A 45 -12.94 15.32 17.51
CA TRP A 45 -12.05 14.19 17.59
C TRP A 45 -11.76 13.55 16.23
N MET A 46 -12.75 13.44 15.31
CA MET A 46 -12.55 12.94 13.94
C MET A 46 -11.57 13.84 13.17
N SER A 47 -11.70 15.14 13.29
CA SER A 47 -10.78 16.11 12.68
C SER A 47 -9.35 15.99 13.21
N GLU A 48 -9.18 15.68 14.49
CA GLU A 48 -7.86 15.40 15.09
C GLU A 48 -7.28 14.08 14.53
N LEU A 49 -8.09 13.02 14.42
CA LEU A 49 -7.65 11.75 13.85
C LEU A 49 -7.25 11.90 12.36
N GLU A 50 -7.96 12.74 11.61
CA GLU A 50 -7.61 13.06 10.24
C GLU A 50 -6.23 13.74 10.15
N GLY A 51 -5.98 14.73 11.00
CA GLY A 51 -4.67 15.37 11.11
C GLY A 51 -3.54 14.38 11.47
N TYR A 52 -3.79 13.47 12.41
CA TYR A 52 -2.83 12.41 12.74
C TYR A 52 -2.59 11.46 11.58
N LEU A 53 -3.63 11.09 10.83
CA LEU A 53 -3.47 10.22 9.66
C LEU A 53 -2.58 10.87 8.61
N GLU A 54 -2.78 12.16 8.31
CA GLU A 54 -1.94 12.91 7.37
C GLU A 54 -0.49 13.01 7.87
N GLN A 55 -0.29 13.28 9.16
CA GLN A 55 1.04 13.28 9.76
C GLN A 55 1.72 11.91 9.68
N ILE A 56 0.99 10.81 9.91
CA ILE A 56 1.52 9.46 9.79
C ILE A 56 1.92 9.16 8.34
N LYS A 57 1.12 9.57 7.38
CA LYS A 57 1.37 9.39 5.93
C LYS A 57 2.55 10.22 5.42
N SER A 58 2.94 11.28 6.12
CA SER A 58 4.01 12.18 5.67
C SER A 58 5.40 11.53 5.65
N SER A 59 5.59 10.34 6.23
CA SER A 59 6.82 9.57 6.11
C SER A 59 6.56 8.06 6.16
N ASP A 60 7.29 7.31 5.35
CA ASP A 60 7.18 5.84 5.29
C ASP A 60 7.50 5.18 6.62
N GLU A 61 8.44 5.75 7.40
CA GLU A 61 8.75 5.25 8.74
C GLU A 61 7.57 5.36 9.69
N SER A 62 6.93 6.53 9.73
CA SER A 62 5.74 6.74 10.57
C SER A 62 4.60 5.84 10.13
N TYR A 63 4.43 5.68 8.82
CA TYR A 63 3.41 4.82 8.24
C TYR A 63 3.71 3.34 8.50
N GLY A 64 4.94 2.90 8.28
CA GLY A 64 5.40 1.55 8.62
C GLY A 64 5.32 1.27 10.12
N GLY A 65 5.67 2.24 10.97
CA GLY A 65 5.50 2.18 12.42
C GLY A 65 4.05 1.99 12.84
N PHE A 66 3.12 2.70 12.22
CA PHE A 66 1.68 2.55 12.45
C PHE A 66 1.19 1.15 12.04
N LYS A 67 1.57 0.64 10.86
CA LYS A 67 1.25 -0.73 10.44
C LYS A 67 1.77 -1.77 11.44
N ASN A 68 3.00 -1.64 11.90
CA ASN A 68 3.58 -2.54 12.90
C ASN A 68 2.82 -2.51 14.23
N LEU A 69 2.36 -1.36 14.69
CA LEU A 69 1.49 -1.26 15.87
C LEU A 69 0.15 -1.94 15.65
N ALA A 70 -0.48 -1.75 14.48
CA ALA A 70 -1.73 -2.40 14.12
C ALA A 70 -1.55 -3.94 14.05
N ARG A 71 -0.49 -4.44 13.42
CA ARG A 71 -0.16 -5.87 13.37
C ARG A 71 -0.03 -6.46 14.77
N LYS A 72 0.73 -5.81 15.67
CA LYS A 72 0.87 -6.23 17.08
C LYS A 72 -0.46 -6.25 17.84
N ALA A 73 -1.37 -5.34 17.52
CA ALA A 73 -2.66 -5.23 18.19
C ALA A 73 -3.71 -6.26 17.72
N TYR A 74 -3.70 -6.61 16.44
CA TYR A 74 -4.81 -7.32 15.81
C TYR A 74 -4.47 -8.70 15.24
N ILE A 75 -3.20 -9.05 15.02
CA ILE A 75 -2.81 -10.40 14.57
C ILE A 75 -2.94 -11.38 15.71
N THR A 76 -3.54 -12.54 15.43
CA THR A 76 -3.89 -13.55 16.43
C THR A 76 -3.65 -14.97 15.90
N GLY A 77 -3.77 -15.98 16.77
CA GLY A 77 -3.74 -17.40 16.36
C GLY A 77 -2.36 -17.90 15.92
N THR A 78 -1.29 -17.21 16.27
CA THR A 78 0.11 -17.61 15.97
C THR A 78 0.76 -18.45 17.07
N ASP A 79 0.04 -18.72 18.17
CA ASP A 79 0.49 -19.65 19.22
C ASP A 79 0.41 -21.11 18.76
N ASP A 80 1.21 -21.98 19.38
CA ASP A 80 1.32 -23.40 19.01
C ASP A 80 -0.01 -24.14 19.00
N ALA A 81 -0.92 -23.84 19.92
CA ALA A 81 -2.21 -24.52 20.02
C ALA A 81 -3.11 -24.14 18.83
N SER A 82 -3.16 -22.86 18.48
CA SER A 82 -3.93 -22.34 17.34
C SER A 82 -3.38 -22.88 16.01
N VAL A 83 -2.05 -22.91 15.85
CA VAL A 83 -1.38 -23.45 14.65
C VAL A 83 -1.68 -24.93 14.46
N LYS A 84 -1.53 -25.74 15.52
CA LYS A 84 -1.86 -27.18 15.48
C LYS A 84 -3.33 -27.44 15.17
N LEU A 85 -4.23 -26.60 15.69
CA LEU A 85 -5.66 -26.69 15.38
C LEU A 85 -5.95 -26.36 13.91
N LYS A 86 -5.24 -25.38 13.32
CA LYS A 86 -5.35 -25.07 11.88
C LYS A 86 -4.87 -26.25 11.04
N ILE A 87 -3.70 -26.81 11.31
CA ILE A 87 -3.17 -27.99 10.60
C ILE A 87 -4.19 -29.12 10.62
N GLY A 88 -4.82 -29.38 11.78
CA GLY A 88 -5.88 -30.39 11.91
C GLY A 88 -7.10 -30.12 11.05
N ARG A 89 -7.56 -28.88 10.99
CA ARG A 89 -8.71 -28.48 10.15
C ARG A 89 -8.39 -28.58 8.66
N ASP A 90 -7.22 -28.12 8.24
CA ASP A 90 -6.81 -28.18 6.84
C ASP A 90 -6.72 -29.63 6.34
N ALA A 91 -6.18 -30.55 7.16
CA ALA A 91 -6.16 -31.97 6.88
C ALA A 91 -7.59 -32.56 6.77
N GLN A 92 -8.52 -32.16 7.63
CA GLN A 92 -9.92 -32.59 7.57
C GLN A 92 -10.63 -32.07 6.30
N ILE A 93 -10.36 -30.83 5.90
CA ILE A 93 -10.90 -30.25 4.65
C ILE A 93 -10.38 -31.03 3.44
N ALA A 94 -9.08 -31.35 3.41
CA ALA A 94 -8.47 -32.13 2.34
C ALA A 94 -9.08 -33.54 2.26
N GLN A 95 -9.31 -34.19 3.40
CA GLN A 95 -10.02 -35.47 3.47
C GLN A 95 -11.42 -35.38 2.85
N ASN A 96 -12.20 -34.38 3.23
CA ASN A 96 -13.56 -34.19 2.72
C ASN A 96 -13.61 -33.93 1.21
N ARG A 97 -12.50 -33.47 0.62
CA ARG A 97 -12.33 -33.28 -0.84
C ARG A 97 -11.79 -34.53 -1.56
N GLY A 98 -11.69 -35.67 -0.87
CA GLY A 98 -11.24 -36.94 -1.46
C GLY A 98 -9.71 -37.11 -1.54
N HIS A 99 -8.94 -36.37 -0.76
CA HIS A 99 -7.47 -36.41 -0.73
C HIS A 99 -6.87 -37.34 0.34
N GLY A 100 -7.56 -38.41 0.70
CA GLY A 100 -7.13 -39.38 1.73
C GLY A 100 -7.67 -39.08 3.13
N MET A 101 -7.21 -39.86 4.13
CA MET A 101 -7.59 -39.64 5.54
C MET A 101 -6.86 -38.42 6.12
N ALA A 102 -7.48 -37.67 7.03
CA ALA A 102 -6.88 -36.48 7.63
C ALA A 102 -5.54 -36.77 8.34
N GLU A 103 -5.43 -37.93 8.99
CA GLU A 103 -4.18 -38.35 9.61
C GLU A 103 -3.13 -38.78 8.59
N ASP A 104 -3.53 -39.43 7.48
CA ASP A 104 -2.61 -39.78 6.40
C ASP A 104 -2.00 -38.55 5.75
N ILE A 105 -2.78 -37.49 5.54
CA ILE A 105 -2.30 -36.21 4.97
C ILE A 105 -1.27 -35.57 5.91
N LYS A 106 -1.52 -35.57 7.23
CA LYS A 106 -0.54 -35.07 8.19
C LYS A 106 0.74 -35.90 8.19
N GLU A 107 0.63 -37.24 8.14
CA GLU A 107 1.78 -38.12 8.08
C GLU A 107 2.59 -37.93 6.80
N ILE A 108 1.94 -37.82 5.65
CA ILE A 108 2.61 -37.53 4.35
C ILE A 108 3.38 -36.21 4.42
N ALA A 109 2.80 -35.15 4.99
CA ALA A 109 3.48 -33.86 5.17
C ALA A 109 4.71 -33.99 6.11
N ILE A 110 4.57 -34.71 7.21
CA ILE A 110 5.67 -34.99 8.15
C ILE A 110 6.77 -35.83 7.49
N GLU A 111 6.40 -36.85 6.73
CA GLU A 111 7.35 -37.71 5.99
C GLU A 111 8.11 -36.93 4.93
N ALA A 112 7.42 -36.12 4.12
CA ALA A 112 8.05 -35.28 3.10
C ALA A 112 9.05 -34.30 3.73
N LYS A 113 8.66 -33.61 4.82
CA LYS A 113 9.55 -32.69 5.52
C LYS A 113 10.70 -33.39 6.23
N THR A 114 10.46 -34.60 6.75
CA THR A 114 11.51 -35.46 7.34
C THR A 114 12.55 -35.86 6.29
N ALA A 115 12.10 -36.23 5.11
CA ALA A 115 12.99 -36.57 3.98
C ALA A 115 13.83 -35.37 3.54
N GLN A 116 13.23 -34.17 3.43
CA GLN A 116 13.91 -32.94 3.09
C GLN A 116 14.99 -32.57 4.12
N ILE A 117 14.69 -32.64 5.43
CA ILE A 117 15.66 -32.35 6.50
C ILE A 117 16.80 -33.36 6.50
N ALA A 118 16.50 -34.67 6.30
CA ALA A 118 17.53 -35.71 6.23
C ALA A 118 18.46 -35.54 5.02
N GLN A 119 17.95 -35.07 3.90
CA GLN A 119 18.72 -34.78 2.69
C GLN A 119 19.68 -33.60 2.90
N ASN A 120 19.21 -32.53 3.56
CA ASN A 120 19.97 -31.27 3.70
C ASN A 120 20.95 -31.26 4.89
N GLN A 121 20.69 -32.00 5.96
CA GLN A 121 21.44 -31.89 7.23
C GLN A 121 22.18 -33.17 7.67
N GLY A 122 22.17 -34.23 6.86
CA GLY A 122 22.82 -35.49 7.19
C GLY A 122 22.03 -36.38 8.15
N ARG A 123 22.56 -37.62 8.43
CA ARG A 123 21.88 -38.68 9.20
C ARG A 123 21.89 -38.37 10.69
N GLY A 124 20.77 -37.90 11.24
CA GLY A 124 20.46 -37.92 12.68
C GLY A 124 19.66 -39.17 13.08
N LEU A 125 19.39 -39.35 14.40
CA LEU A 125 18.46 -40.35 14.89
C LEU A 125 17.06 -40.07 14.30
N ALA A 126 16.37 -41.10 13.77
CA ALA A 126 15.09 -40.95 13.08
C ALA A 126 14.03 -40.18 13.89
N GLY A 127 14.01 -40.37 15.22
CA GLY A 127 13.11 -39.67 16.13
C GLY A 127 13.37 -38.14 16.20
N ASP A 128 14.63 -37.73 16.17
CA ASP A 128 15.02 -36.31 16.23
C ASP A 128 14.72 -35.60 14.91
N ILE A 129 14.87 -36.29 13.78
CA ILE A 129 14.55 -35.75 12.45
C ILE A 129 13.04 -35.55 12.33
N ARG A 130 12.23 -36.53 12.79
CA ARG A 130 10.76 -36.43 12.80
C ARG A 130 10.27 -35.29 13.69
N LYS A 131 10.86 -35.12 14.88
CA LYS A 131 10.54 -34.01 15.77
C LYS A 131 10.83 -32.65 15.09
N ARG A 132 12.00 -32.49 14.48
CA ARG A 132 12.37 -31.27 13.72
C ARG A 132 11.45 -31.04 12.52
N ALA A 133 10.99 -32.10 11.84
CA ALA A 133 10.03 -31.99 10.75
C ALA A 133 8.69 -31.42 11.22
N ILE A 134 8.18 -31.92 12.35
CA ILE A 134 6.94 -31.41 12.96
C ILE A 134 7.11 -29.94 13.39
N GLU A 135 8.22 -29.60 14.04
CA GLU A 135 8.53 -28.22 14.44
C GLU A 135 8.62 -27.30 13.23
N ALA A 136 9.24 -27.75 12.12
CA ALA A 136 9.32 -26.99 10.87
C ALA A 136 7.95 -26.76 10.24
N ILE A 137 7.08 -27.76 10.19
CA ILE A 137 5.71 -27.61 9.67
C ILE A 137 4.90 -26.62 10.53
N ILE A 138 5.03 -26.70 11.86
CA ILE A 138 4.39 -25.76 12.77
C ILE A 138 4.89 -24.34 12.51
N GLN A 139 6.19 -24.17 12.31
CA GLN A 139 6.80 -22.86 12.07
C GLN A 139 6.36 -22.29 10.72
N GLU A 140 6.41 -23.06 9.63
CA GLU A 140 5.92 -22.64 8.30
C GLU A 140 4.43 -22.27 8.31
N THR A 141 3.61 -23.07 9.00
CA THR A 141 2.18 -22.76 9.15
C THR A 141 1.97 -21.48 9.97
N ARG A 142 2.78 -21.25 11.00
CA ARG A 142 2.73 -20.01 11.80
C ARG A 142 3.08 -18.80 10.93
N GLU A 143 4.15 -18.88 10.16
CA GLU A 143 4.58 -17.82 9.24
C GLU A 143 3.51 -17.52 8.20
N THR A 144 2.91 -18.55 7.60
CA THR A 144 1.78 -18.41 6.68
C THR A 144 0.59 -17.71 7.33
N ILE A 145 0.18 -18.14 8.55
CA ILE A 145 -0.92 -17.49 9.29
C ILE A 145 -0.60 -16.02 9.55
N GLN A 146 0.61 -15.73 9.95
CA GLN A 146 1.05 -14.37 10.23
C GLN A 146 1.04 -13.53 8.96
N GLN A 147 1.64 -13.99 7.89
CA GLN A 147 1.73 -13.31 6.60
C GLN A 147 0.34 -13.05 6.00
N ASP A 148 -0.56 -14.03 6.01
CA ASP A 148 -1.94 -13.88 5.53
C ASP A 148 -2.71 -12.79 6.28
N GLN A 149 -2.53 -12.72 7.61
CA GLN A 149 -3.16 -11.71 8.43
C GLN A 149 -2.50 -10.33 8.27
N GLU A 150 -1.16 -10.27 8.20
CA GLU A 150 -0.43 -9.03 7.96
C GLU A 150 -0.82 -8.43 6.63
N SER A 151 -0.74 -9.20 5.55
CA SER A 151 -1.11 -8.74 4.22
C SER A 151 -2.55 -8.19 4.19
N SER A 152 -3.52 -8.97 4.68
CA SER A 152 -4.93 -8.53 4.64
C SER A 152 -5.24 -7.35 5.57
N LEU A 153 -4.52 -7.17 6.68
CA LEU A 153 -4.65 -5.99 7.54
C LEU A 153 -4.04 -4.76 6.88
N ASP A 154 -2.87 -4.92 6.29
CA ASP A 154 -2.19 -3.86 5.56
C ASP A 154 -3.01 -3.39 4.37
N ASP A 155 -3.67 -4.31 3.65
CA ASP A 155 -4.59 -3.99 2.56
C ASP A 155 -5.67 -3.00 3.01
N TRP A 156 -6.27 -3.24 4.19
CA TRP A 156 -7.26 -2.34 4.76
C TRP A 156 -6.67 -0.99 5.16
N ILE A 157 -5.49 -0.98 5.78
CA ILE A 157 -4.82 0.26 6.20
C ILE A 157 -4.47 1.08 4.96
N ASP A 158 -3.84 0.47 3.96
CA ASP A 158 -3.43 1.13 2.73
C ASP A 158 -4.64 1.69 1.96
N TYR A 159 -5.70 0.90 1.82
CA TYR A 159 -6.91 1.36 1.15
C TYR A 159 -7.54 2.55 1.86
N LEU A 160 -7.80 2.45 3.18
CA LEU A 160 -8.45 3.52 3.94
C LEU A 160 -7.61 4.80 4.04
N ALA A 161 -6.28 4.70 3.91
CA ALA A 161 -5.35 5.82 3.89
C ALA A 161 -5.13 6.40 2.48
N SER A 162 -5.48 5.66 1.43
CA SER A 162 -5.25 6.08 0.04
C SER A 162 -6.14 7.24 -0.39
N GLY A 163 -5.74 7.93 -1.47
CA GLY A 163 -6.57 8.93 -2.15
C GLY A 163 -7.81 8.33 -2.83
N ASP A 164 -7.85 7.00 -3.02
CA ASP A 164 -9.02 6.28 -3.52
C ASP A 164 -10.17 6.26 -2.51
N ALA A 165 -9.86 6.14 -1.21
CA ALA A 165 -10.84 6.13 -0.12
C ALA A 165 -11.10 7.55 0.41
N THR A 166 -11.71 8.42 -0.39
CA THR A 166 -12.09 9.79 0.01
C THR A 166 -13.27 9.84 0.97
N TYR A 167 -13.50 8.74 1.71
CA TYR A 167 -14.56 8.66 2.73
C TYR A 167 -14.32 9.65 3.87
N PRO A 168 -15.40 10.20 4.47
CA PRO A 168 -15.27 11.01 5.68
C PRO A 168 -14.64 10.20 6.81
N MET A 169 -13.83 10.85 7.66
CA MET A 169 -13.05 10.18 8.71
C MET A 169 -13.90 9.32 9.64
N TRP A 170 -15.15 9.74 9.95
CA TRP A 170 -16.06 8.93 10.76
C TRP A 170 -16.35 7.56 10.15
N PHE A 171 -16.45 7.47 8.83
CA PHE A 171 -16.70 6.20 8.15
C PHE A 171 -15.44 5.33 8.10
N LYS A 172 -14.27 5.91 7.81
CA LYS A 172 -12.97 5.21 7.90
C LYS A 172 -12.77 4.58 9.28
N TYR A 173 -13.03 5.35 10.34
CA TYR A 173 -12.99 4.85 11.72
C TYR A 173 -14.02 3.73 11.97
N TYR A 174 -15.27 3.90 11.49
CA TYR A 174 -16.31 2.89 11.62
C TYR A 174 -15.92 1.57 10.96
N VAL A 175 -15.42 1.62 9.74
CA VAL A 175 -14.94 0.46 8.99
C VAL A 175 -13.79 -0.20 9.72
N PHE A 176 -12.70 0.51 9.97
CA PHE A 176 -11.49 -0.07 10.58
C PHE A 176 -11.77 -0.70 11.94
N ARG A 177 -12.52 -0.02 12.80
CA ARG A 177 -12.91 -0.54 14.13
C ARG A 177 -13.68 -1.86 14.05
N ASN A 178 -14.38 -2.13 12.97
CA ASN A 178 -15.20 -3.33 12.83
C ASN A 178 -14.49 -4.44 12.06
N ILE A 179 -13.77 -4.13 10.98
CA ILE A 179 -13.06 -5.17 10.22
C ILE A 179 -12.00 -5.88 11.06
N THR A 180 -11.35 -5.16 11.98
CA THR A 180 -10.35 -5.74 12.90
C THR A 180 -10.94 -6.76 13.87
N LYS A 181 -12.27 -6.87 13.98
CA LYS A 181 -12.98 -7.86 14.81
C LYS A 181 -13.56 -9.02 14.01
N LEU A 182 -13.37 -9.04 12.69
CA LEU A 182 -13.95 -10.01 11.79
C LEU A 182 -12.87 -10.80 11.04
N SER A 183 -13.20 -12.05 10.71
CA SER A 183 -12.42 -12.90 9.82
C SER A 183 -12.95 -12.81 8.40
N SER A 184 -12.21 -13.35 7.42
CA SER A 184 -12.67 -13.54 6.05
C SER A 184 -14.03 -14.24 6.01
N PHE A 185 -14.78 -13.98 4.93
CA PHE A 185 -16.13 -14.51 4.75
C PHE A 185 -16.16 -16.03 4.73
N ASP A 186 -16.97 -16.63 5.59
CA ASP A 186 -17.24 -18.07 5.62
C ASP A 186 -18.38 -18.37 4.64
N LYS A 187 -18.05 -18.92 3.48
CA LYS A 187 -19.02 -19.24 2.42
C LYS A 187 -20.02 -20.32 2.81
N GLU A 188 -19.64 -21.24 3.71
CA GLU A 188 -20.53 -22.32 4.16
C GLU A 188 -21.60 -21.78 5.13
N LYS A 189 -21.22 -20.85 6.00
CA LYS A 189 -22.14 -20.22 6.95
C LYS A 189 -22.81 -18.95 6.44
N GLY A 190 -22.29 -18.39 5.35
CA GLY A 190 -22.79 -17.14 4.78
C GLY A 190 -22.60 -15.94 5.71
N GLU A 191 -21.50 -15.88 6.48
CA GLU A 191 -21.25 -14.82 7.44
C GLU A 191 -19.77 -14.46 7.57
N PHE A 192 -19.47 -13.31 8.18
CA PHE A 192 -18.13 -12.93 8.64
C PHE A 192 -17.96 -13.36 10.10
N PRO A 193 -17.19 -14.42 10.40
CA PRO A 193 -16.97 -14.86 11.78
C PRO A 193 -16.25 -13.80 12.60
N LYS A 194 -16.59 -13.72 13.90
CA LYS A 194 -15.87 -12.85 14.83
C LYS A 194 -14.48 -13.41 15.13
N ARG A 195 -13.50 -12.54 15.23
CA ARG A 195 -12.14 -12.89 15.63
C ARG A 195 -12.05 -13.15 17.13
N SER A 196 -11.19 -14.09 17.48
CA SER A 196 -10.78 -14.42 18.84
C SER A 196 -9.25 -14.53 18.90
N ARG A 197 -8.68 -14.75 20.07
CA ARG A 197 -7.23 -14.95 20.24
C ARG A 197 -6.67 -16.15 19.46
N SER A 198 -7.50 -17.15 19.17
CA SER A 198 -7.12 -18.35 18.41
C SER A 198 -7.47 -18.27 16.91
N THR A 199 -7.90 -17.12 16.41
CA THR A 199 -8.28 -16.97 15.02
C THR A 199 -7.04 -16.95 14.14
N THR A 200 -6.98 -17.88 13.19
CA THR A 200 -5.89 -18.02 12.20
C THR A 200 -6.28 -17.49 10.82
N ALA A 201 -7.54 -17.15 10.60
CA ALA A 201 -8.03 -16.65 9.32
C ALA A 201 -7.57 -15.18 9.08
N ARG A 202 -7.41 -14.84 7.81
CA ARG A 202 -7.16 -13.45 7.37
C ARG A 202 -8.33 -12.52 7.71
N PHE A 203 -8.14 -11.22 7.58
CA PHE A 203 -9.20 -10.22 7.70
C PHE A 203 -10.17 -10.30 6.50
N PRO A 204 -11.37 -9.68 6.56
CA PRO A 204 -12.30 -9.65 5.44
C PRO A 204 -11.65 -9.08 4.17
N ASP A 205 -12.08 -9.57 3.01
CA ASP A 205 -11.69 -8.95 1.75
C ASP A 205 -12.36 -7.58 1.57
N ILE A 206 -11.66 -6.65 0.91
CA ILE A 206 -12.18 -5.32 0.61
C ILE A 206 -13.14 -5.40 -0.58
N ASN A 207 -14.32 -4.84 -0.41
CA ASN A 207 -15.24 -4.56 -1.53
C ASN A 207 -15.57 -3.07 -1.52
N ARG A 208 -14.96 -2.32 -2.44
CA ARG A 208 -15.02 -0.85 -2.48
C ARG A 208 -16.40 -0.34 -2.81
N GLU A 209 -17.11 -0.98 -3.75
CA GLU A 209 -18.49 -0.64 -4.09
C GLU A 209 -19.43 -0.85 -2.90
N ALA A 210 -19.30 -1.98 -2.21
CA ALA A 210 -20.08 -2.26 -1.02
C ALA A 210 -19.83 -1.25 0.10
N LEU A 211 -18.57 -0.80 0.27
CA LEU A 211 -18.22 0.23 1.25
C LEU A 211 -18.81 1.59 0.87
N ALA A 212 -18.73 1.98 -0.40
CA ALA A 212 -19.30 3.22 -0.91
C ALA A 212 -20.82 3.22 -0.72
N TYR A 213 -21.51 2.14 -1.10
CA TYR A 213 -22.94 1.98 -0.89
C TYR A 213 -23.32 1.96 0.60
N MET A 214 -22.51 1.32 1.46
CA MET A 214 -22.71 1.34 2.91
C MET A 214 -22.60 2.77 3.47
N GLN A 215 -21.61 3.53 3.03
CA GLN A 215 -21.42 4.91 3.45
C GLN A 215 -22.62 5.78 3.05
N ASP A 216 -23.10 5.67 1.82
CA ASP A 216 -24.29 6.37 1.32
C ASP A 216 -25.53 6.01 2.13
N SER A 217 -25.75 4.71 2.35
CA SER A 217 -26.92 4.21 3.10
C SER A 217 -26.93 4.72 4.55
N LEU A 218 -25.77 4.70 5.23
CA LEU A 218 -25.63 5.23 6.58
C LEU A 218 -25.84 6.75 6.61
N THR A 219 -25.30 7.47 5.63
CA THR A 219 -25.44 8.93 5.50
C THR A 219 -26.90 9.31 5.29
N LYS A 220 -27.61 8.62 4.40
CA LYS A 220 -29.04 8.82 4.12
C LYS A 220 -29.90 8.49 5.34
N HIS A 221 -29.65 7.34 5.97
CA HIS A 221 -30.43 6.88 7.12
C HIS A 221 -30.33 7.80 8.35
N TYR A 222 -29.14 8.37 8.61
CA TYR A 222 -28.94 9.27 9.77
C TYR A 222 -29.09 10.76 9.44
N GLY A 223 -29.44 11.14 8.20
CA GLY A 223 -29.76 12.52 7.83
C GLY A 223 -28.56 13.46 7.68
N PHE A 224 -27.41 12.94 7.32
CA PHE A 224 -26.13 13.70 7.31
C PHE A 224 -25.94 14.67 6.12
N LYS A 225 -26.79 14.65 5.11
CA LYS A 225 -26.77 15.59 3.97
C LYS A 225 -28.19 15.97 3.59
N ASN A 226 -28.34 17.12 2.92
CA ASN A 226 -29.58 17.64 2.33
C ASN A 226 -30.19 16.63 1.35
N LEU A 227 -30.79 15.59 1.86
CA LEU A 227 -31.58 14.64 1.10
C LEU A 227 -32.91 15.30 0.75
N ASP A 228 -33.56 14.84 -0.32
CA ASP A 228 -34.89 15.30 -0.68
C ASP A 228 -35.78 15.30 0.59
N PRO A 229 -36.25 16.48 1.06
CA PRO A 229 -37.08 16.57 2.26
C PRO A 229 -38.35 15.73 2.17
N ASN A 230 -38.76 15.36 0.95
CA ASN A 230 -40.01 14.63 0.71
C ASN A 230 -39.82 13.10 0.72
N ASN A 231 -38.61 12.58 0.47
CA ASN A 231 -38.32 11.14 0.53
C ASN A 231 -36.85 10.80 0.68
N PRO A 232 -36.19 11.15 1.79
CA PRO A 232 -34.77 10.95 1.98
C PRO A 232 -34.33 9.47 2.00
N GLU A 233 -35.25 8.54 2.25
CA GLU A 233 -34.96 7.12 2.37
C GLU A 233 -35.36 6.28 1.15
N ALA A 234 -36.02 6.89 0.13
CA ALA A 234 -36.52 6.15 -1.03
C ALA A 234 -35.39 5.50 -1.86
N GLU A 235 -34.16 5.93 -1.67
CA GLU A 235 -32.98 5.49 -2.42
C GLU A 235 -32.14 4.42 -1.69
N ILE A 236 -32.55 4.00 -0.50
CA ILE A 236 -31.92 2.87 0.19
C ILE A 236 -32.69 1.60 -0.17
N ASP A 237 -31.95 0.57 -0.62
CA ASP A 237 -32.52 -0.76 -0.85
C ASP A 237 -33.36 -1.23 0.35
N PRO A 238 -34.58 -1.78 0.15
CA PRO A 238 -35.46 -2.13 1.25
C PRO A 238 -34.88 -3.08 2.29
N GLN A 239 -34.04 -4.06 1.87
CA GLN A 239 -33.41 -5.00 2.79
C GLN A 239 -32.28 -4.32 3.58
N THR A 240 -31.53 -3.42 2.94
CA THR A 240 -30.51 -2.61 3.61
C THR A 240 -31.16 -1.68 4.63
N ARG A 241 -32.28 -1.04 4.27
CA ARG A 241 -33.07 -0.20 5.19
C ARG A 241 -33.52 -0.99 6.40
N GLU A 242 -34.09 -2.17 6.21
CA GLU A 242 -34.56 -3.05 7.30
C GLU A 242 -33.42 -3.38 8.27
N LEU A 243 -32.19 -3.61 7.76
CA LEU A 243 -31.02 -3.83 8.60
C LEU A 243 -30.62 -2.58 9.39
N LEU A 244 -30.69 -1.40 8.76
CA LEU A 244 -30.41 -0.12 9.43
C LEU A 244 -31.43 0.18 10.52
N ASP A 245 -32.75 -0.01 10.25
CA ASP A 245 -33.85 0.17 11.21
C ASP A 245 -33.70 -0.76 12.43
N LYS A 246 -33.18 -1.97 12.21
CA LYS A 246 -32.88 -2.96 13.28
C LYS A 246 -31.53 -2.73 13.95
N GLU A 247 -30.84 -1.64 13.64
CA GLU A 247 -29.49 -1.34 14.15
C GLU A 247 -28.49 -2.48 13.94
N ALA A 248 -28.63 -3.23 12.85
CA ALA A 248 -27.76 -4.37 12.53
C ALA A 248 -26.28 -4.01 12.65
N ASN A 249 -25.47 -5.02 13.02
CA ASN A 249 -24.03 -4.85 13.17
C ASN A 249 -23.34 -4.67 11.80
N PHE A 250 -22.09 -4.23 11.83
CA PHE A 250 -21.27 -4.01 10.64
C PHE A 250 -21.21 -5.24 9.71
N ALA A 251 -20.99 -6.44 10.27
CA ALA A 251 -20.82 -7.66 9.47
C ALA A 251 -22.05 -7.97 8.62
N SER A 252 -23.25 -7.86 9.21
CA SER A 252 -24.52 -8.09 8.51
C SER A 252 -24.78 -7.02 7.45
N LEU A 253 -24.49 -5.75 7.77
CA LEU A 253 -24.64 -4.64 6.84
C LEU A 253 -23.64 -4.75 5.68
N TYR A 254 -22.37 -5.04 5.97
CA TYR A 254 -21.32 -5.19 4.95
C TYR A 254 -21.63 -6.35 4.01
N ARG A 255 -22.05 -7.50 4.55
CA ARG A 255 -22.51 -8.63 3.72
C ARG A 255 -23.64 -8.21 2.78
N ARG A 256 -24.67 -7.52 3.30
CA ARG A 256 -25.79 -7.06 2.48
C ARG A 256 -25.34 -6.10 1.38
N CYS A 257 -24.42 -5.19 1.69
CA CYS A 257 -23.88 -4.26 0.70
C CYS A 257 -23.06 -4.98 -0.39
N ILE A 258 -22.30 -6.04 -0.04
CA ILE A 258 -21.62 -6.90 -1.02
C ILE A 258 -22.64 -7.61 -1.92
N GLU A 259 -23.70 -8.18 -1.35
CA GLU A 259 -24.79 -8.82 -2.12
C GLU A 259 -25.49 -7.83 -3.05
N TYR A 260 -25.66 -6.58 -2.60
CA TYR A 260 -26.30 -5.52 -3.39
C TYR A 260 -25.40 -5.03 -4.53
N ALA A 261 -24.10 -4.93 -4.30
CA ALA A 261 -23.11 -4.52 -5.30
C ALA A 261 -22.74 -5.63 -6.31
N ALA A 262 -23.13 -6.89 -6.03
CA ALA A 262 -22.84 -7.99 -6.94
C ALA A 262 -23.55 -7.81 -8.30
N PRO A 263 -22.95 -8.28 -9.41
CA PRO A 263 -23.54 -8.19 -10.74
C PRO A 263 -24.92 -8.83 -10.76
N LYS A 264 -25.89 -8.15 -11.36
CA LYS A 264 -27.27 -8.65 -11.50
C LYS A 264 -27.45 -9.56 -12.72
N THR A 265 -26.52 -9.45 -13.68
CA THR A 265 -26.51 -10.23 -14.95
C THR A 265 -25.13 -10.79 -15.18
N SER A 266 -25.03 -11.88 -15.98
CA SER A 266 -23.72 -12.35 -16.45
C SER A 266 -23.20 -11.42 -17.54
N GLU A 267 -22.06 -10.80 -17.31
CA GLU A 267 -21.44 -9.86 -18.26
C GLU A 267 -20.49 -10.61 -19.18
N ASN A 268 -20.57 -10.33 -20.50
CA ASN A 268 -19.62 -10.89 -21.44
C ASN A 268 -18.33 -10.04 -21.46
N LEU A 269 -17.40 -10.39 -20.60
CA LEU A 269 -16.12 -9.68 -20.46
C LEU A 269 -15.17 -9.84 -21.65
N ASN A 270 -15.49 -10.68 -22.66
CA ASN A 270 -14.71 -10.82 -23.88
C ASN A 270 -15.02 -9.76 -24.94
N VAL A 271 -16.06 -8.94 -24.73
CA VAL A 271 -16.40 -7.84 -25.64
C VAL A 271 -15.46 -6.68 -25.41
N THR A 272 -14.81 -6.20 -26.48
CA THR A 272 -13.87 -5.06 -26.43
C THR A 272 -14.39 -3.84 -27.19
N ASP A 273 -15.41 -4.00 -28.05
CA ASP A 273 -16.08 -2.90 -28.74
C ASP A 273 -16.89 -2.05 -27.74
N GLY A 274 -16.60 -0.76 -27.69
CA GLY A 274 -17.19 0.11 -26.68
C GLY A 274 -17.09 1.62 -27.03
N GLU A 275 -17.59 2.42 -26.14
CA GLU A 275 -17.56 3.88 -26.28
C GLU A 275 -17.20 4.59 -24.96
N TRP A 276 -16.61 5.78 -25.10
CA TRP A 276 -16.33 6.65 -23.97
C TRP A 276 -17.52 7.54 -23.64
N VAL A 277 -17.92 7.55 -22.37
CA VAL A 277 -18.89 8.48 -21.83
C VAL A 277 -18.18 9.47 -20.91
N LYS A 278 -18.37 10.77 -21.15
CA LYS A 278 -17.86 11.85 -20.30
C LYS A 278 -18.93 12.28 -19.31
N PHE A 279 -18.53 12.39 -18.04
CA PHE A 279 -19.29 13.06 -16.98
C PHE A 279 -18.54 14.36 -16.65
N ASP A 280 -19.14 15.51 -16.98
CA ASP A 280 -18.51 16.81 -16.76
C ASP A 280 -18.39 17.15 -15.29
N GLN A 281 -17.29 17.83 -14.91
CA GLN A 281 -17.08 18.37 -13.57
C GLN A 281 -18.32 19.09 -13.05
N SER A 282 -18.75 18.77 -11.83
CA SER A 282 -19.98 19.32 -11.27
C SER A 282 -20.14 19.05 -9.79
N ASP A 283 -20.70 20.01 -9.08
CA ASP A 283 -21.19 19.83 -7.69
C ASP A 283 -22.64 19.36 -7.62
N ASP A 284 -23.31 19.15 -8.78
CA ASP A 284 -24.70 18.72 -8.87
C ASP A 284 -24.85 17.26 -8.45
N PRO A 285 -25.58 16.96 -7.34
CA PRO A 285 -25.80 15.60 -6.87
C PRO A 285 -26.48 14.68 -7.90
N GLU A 286 -27.35 15.24 -8.78
CA GLU A 286 -28.04 14.43 -9.79
C GLU A 286 -27.08 13.92 -10.88
N LYS A 287 -26.05 14.69 -11.22
CA LYS A 287 -24.99 14.22 -12.12
C LYS A 287 -24.13 13.14 -11.48
N ALA A 288 -23.77 13.33 -10.21
CA ALA A 288 -23.05 12.33 -9.43
C ALA A 288 -23.84 11.01 -9.32
N LYS A 289 -25.13 11.10 -9.08
CA LYS A 289 -26.04 9.96 -9.04
C LYS A 289 -26.11 9.23 -10.39
N LYS A 290 -26.13 9.96 -11.52
CA LYS A 290 -26.07 9.33 -12.86
C LYS A 290 -24.79 8.52 -13.05
N LEU A 291 -23.63 9.09 -12.68
CA LEU A 291 -22.35 8.39 -12.73
C LEU A 291 -22.38 7.15 -11.83
N ALA A 292 -22.75 7.28 -10.55
CA ALA A 292 -22.82 6.16 -9.63
C ALA A 292 -23.73 5.03 -10.12
N ASN A 293 -24.91 5.36 -10.60
CA ASN A 293 -25.89 4.40 -11.11
C ASN A 293 -25.40 3.66 -12.36
N SER A 294 -24.59 4.30 -13.22
CA SER A 294 -24.02 3.67 -14.41
C SER A 294 -22.91 2.67 -14.07
N LEU A 295 -22.35 2.74 -12.88
CA LEU A 295 -21.28 1.87 -12.39
C LEU A 295 -21.80 0.78 -11.44
N HIS A 296 -22.96 1.00 -10.84
CA HIS A 296 -23.50 0.11 -9.83
C HIS A 296 -23.88 -1.25 -10.38
N SER A 297 -23.60 -2.31 -9.62
CA SER A 297 -23.89 -3.72 -9.95
C SER A 297 -23.14 -4.30 -11.16
N HIS A 298 -21.97 -3.74 -11.47
CA HIS A 298 -21.06 -4.26 -12.49
C HIS A 298 -19.77 -4.87 -11.90
N SER A 299 -19.62 -4.87 -10.56
CA SER A 299 -18.43 -5.37 -9.86
C SER A 299 -17.10 -4.78 -10.36
N THR A 300 -17.12 -3.50 -10.70
CA THR A 300 -15.92 -2.78 -11.14
C THR A 300 -14.85 -2.69 -10.05
N GLY A 301 -15.25 -2.81 -8.79
CA GLY A 301 -14.41 -2.52 -7.64
C GLY A 301 -14.17 -1.02 -7.39
N TRP A 302 -14.85 -0.13 -8.14
CA TRP A 302 -14.66 1.32 -8.00
C TRP A 302 -15.58 1.91 -6.94
N CYS A 303 -15.00 2.64 -5.99
CA CYS A 303 -15.78 3.36 -4.97
C CYS A 303 -16.71 4.43 -5.57
N THR A 304 -16.41 4.93 -6.77
CA THR A 304 -17.26 5.88 -7.54
C THR A 304 -18.67 5.32 -7.84
N ALA A 305 -18.88 4.01 -7.71
CA ALA A 305 -20.23 3.41 -7.74
C ALA A 305 -21.14 3.85 -6.58
N GLY A 306 -20.61 4.53 -5.56
CA GLY A 306 -21.38 5.21 -4.51
C GLY A 306 -21.60 6.69 -4.84
N GLU A 307 -22.78 7.21 -4.52
CA GLU A 307 -23.18 8.59 -4.87
C GLU A 307 -22.29 9.64 -4.20
N GLY A 308 -21.95 9.47 -2.90
CA GLY A 308 -21.09 10.39 -2.17
C GLY A 308 -19.68 10.44 -2.75
N MET A 309 -19.14 9.30 -3.16
CA MET A 309 -17.82 9.21 -3.80
C MET A 309 -17.87 9.81 -5.21
N ALA A 310 -18.89 9.51 -6.01
CA ALA A 310 -19.09 10.10 -7.33
C ALA A 310 -19.18 11.64 -7.24
N GLN A 311 -19.87 12.16 -6.22
CA GLN A 311 -19.97 13.60 -5.99
C GLN A 311 -18.62 14.23 -5.69
N THR A 312 -17.82 13.61 -4.81
CA THR A 312 -16.46 14.08 -4.50
C THR A 312 -15.57 14.08 -5.74
N HIS A 313 -15.63 13.02 -6.54
CA HIS A 313 -14.81 12.90 -7.74
C HIS A 313 -15.21 13.92 -8.82
N LEU A 314 -16.51 14.11 -9.08
CA LEU A 314 -16.98 15.08 -10.05
C LEU A 314 -16.78 16.53 -9.60
N ALA A 315 -16.79 16.82 -8.31
CA ALA A 315 -16.42 18.15 -7.81
C ALA A 315 -14.96 18.50 -8.16
N GLY A 316 -14.06 17.51 -8.14
CA GLY A 316 -12.63 17.69 -8.43
C GLY A 316 -12.29 17.84 -9.91
N GLY A 317 -13.04 17.20 -10.81
CA GLY A 317 -12.77 17.22 -12.25
C GLY A 317 -13.72 16.36 -13.06
N ASP A 318 -13.49 16.34 -14.38
CA ASP A 318 -14.23 15.47 -15.30
C ASP A 318 -13.96 13.99 -14.98
N PHE A 319 -14.92 13.13 -15.33
CA PHE A 319 -14.79 11.69 -15.17
C PHE A 319 -15.16 10.99 -16.48
N TYR A 320 -14.31 10.10 -16.96
CA TYR A 320 -14.54 9.36 -18.20
C TYR A 320 -14.67 7.89 -17.90
N VAL A 321 -15.64 7.23 -18.52
CA VAL A 321 -15.83 5.77 -18.42
C VAL A 321 -15.94 5.16 -19.81
N TYR A 322 -15.18 4.11 -20.06
CA TYR A 322 -15.31 3.28 -21.26
C TYR A 322 -16.27 2.14 -20.97
N TYR A 323 -17.36 2.08 -21.73
CA TYR A 323 -18.37 1.04 -21.60
C TYR A 323 -18.31 0.12 -22.81
N THR A 324 -18.31 -1.18 -22.60
CA THR A 324 -18.53 -2.19 -23.64
C THR A 324 -20.01 -2.60 -23.70
N LYS A 325 -20.39 -3.36 -24.75
CA LYS A 325 -21.76 -3.81 -24.95
C LYS A 325 -22.14 -4.86 -23.92
N GLY A 326 -23.27 -4.65 -23.26
CA GLY A 326 -23.96 -5.64 -22.45
C GLY A 326 -24.76 -6.65 -23.29
N GLU A 327 -25.44 -7.56 -22.61
CA GLU A 327 -26.29 -8.58 -23.26
C GLU A 327 -27.46 -7.98 -24.06
N ASP A 328 -27.90 -6.79 -23.67
CA ASP A 328 -28.94 -6.00 -24.36
C ASP A 328 -28.43 -5.23 -25.59
N GLY A 329 -27.12 -5.35 -25.89
CA GLY A 329 -26.46 -4.67 -26.99
C GLY A 329 -26.20 -3.19 -26.75
N GLN A 330 -26.50 -2.64 -25.56
CA GLN A 330 -26.20 -1.26 -25.18
C GLN A 330 -24.80 -1.19 -24.58
N TYR A 331 -24.15 -0.02 -24.68
CA TYR A 331 -22.88 0.26 -24.03
C TYR A 331 -23.10 0.55 -22.54
N SER A 332 -23.09 -0.47 -21.71
CA SER A 332 -23.48 -0.40 -20.32
C SER A 332 -22.50 -1.09 -19.36
N VAL A 333 -21.53 -1.87 -19.86
CA VAL A 333 -20.56 -2.61 -19.04
C VAL A 333 -19.28 -1.79 -18.89
N PRO A 334 -19.03 -1.17 -17.72
CA PRO A 334 -17.87 -0.32 -17.51
C PRO A 334 -16.57 -1.17 -17.44
N ARG A 335 -15.53 -0.71 -18.14
CA ARG A 335 -14.24 -1.41 -18.23
C ARG A 335 -13.04 -0.56 -17.84
N VAL A 336 -13.06 0.73 -18.17
CA VAL A 336 -11.97 1.67 -17.88
C VAL A 336 -12.57 2.97 -17.35
N ALA A 337 -11.96 3.53 -16.31
CA ALA A 337 -12.28 4.85 -15.82
C ALA A 337 -11.04 5.75 -15.82
N ILE A 338 -11.22 7.02 -16.19
CA ILE A 338 -10.20 8.08 -16.06
C ILE A 338 -10.82 9.20 -15.22
N ARG A 339 -10.22 9.49 -14.07
CA ARG A 339 -10.59 10.59 -13.19
C ARG A 339 -9.66 11.77 -13.41
N MET A 340 -10.23 12.93 -13.65
CA MET A 340 -9.49 14.18 -13.71
C MET A 340 -9.54 14.89 -12.36
N GLN A 341 -8.49 15.64 -12.05
CA GLN A 341 -8.42 16.54 -10.90
C GLN A 341 -7.75 17.84 -11.35
N SER A 342 -8.42 18.96 -11.13
CA SER A 342 -7.89 20.30 -11.51
C SER A 342 -7.39 20.40 -12.96
N GLY A 343 -7.99 19.66 -13.88
CA GLY A 343 -7.65 19.67 -15.31
C GLY A 343 -6.58 18.67 -15.75
N SER A 344 -5.99 17.91 -14.82
CA SER A 344 -4.99 16.86 -15.11
C SER A 344 -5.53 15.47 -14.81
N ILE A 345 -4.94 14.44 -15.42
CA ILE A 345 -5.24 13.03 -15.11
C ILE A 345 -4.75 12.73 -13.69
N GLU A 346 -5.67 12.42 -12.79
CA GLU A 346 -5.36 12.00 -11.44
C GLU A 346 -5.26 10.49 -11.33
N GLU A 347 -6.15 9.76 -12.01
CA GLU A 347 -6.22 8.31 -11.87
C GLU A 347 -6.81 7.63 -13.09
N VAL A 348 -6.26 6.45 -13.41
CA VAL A 348 -6.78 5.55 -14.45
C VAL A 348 -7.01 4.19 -13.81
N ARG A 349 -8.19 3.60 -14.01
CA ARG A 349 -8.60 2.35 -13.38
C ARG A 349 -9.21 1.38 -14.37
N GLY A 350 -8.95 0.09 -14.14
CA GLY A 350 -9.61 -1.02 -14.79
C GLY A 350 -10.42 -1.86 -13.81
N ILE A 351 -10.82 -3.06 -14.22
CA ILE A 351 -11.62 -3.99 -13.44
C ILE A 351 -10.86 -5.25 -12.99
N GLU A 352 -9.59 -5.40 -13.37
CA GLU A 352 -8.74 -6.48 -12.86
C GLU A 352 -8.40 -6.27 -11.38
N ALA A 353 -7.76 -7.26 -10.79
CA ALA A 353 -7.34 -7.21 -9.39
C ALA A 353 -6.59 -5.90 -9.09
N ASP A 354 -6.93 -5.31 -7.95
CA ASP A 354 -6.43 -3.99 -7.52
C ASP A 354 -6.68 -2.84 -8.51
N GLN A 355 -7.75 -2.96 -9.31
CA GLN A 355 -8.20 -1.98 -10.30
C GLN A 355 -7.23 -1.77 -11.48
N ASN A 356 -6.38 -2.74 -11.76
CA ASN A 356 -5.51 -2.68 -12.92
C ASN A 356 -6.31 -2.80 -14.23
N LEU A 357 -5.76 -2.24 -15.29
CA LEU A 357 -6.34 -2.35 -16.63
C LEU A 357 -6.18 -3.76 -17.17
N GLU A 358 -7.22 -4.26 -17.81
CA GLU A 358 -7.08 -5.43 -18.70
C GLU A 358 -6.19 -5.06 -19.89
N GLY A 359 -5.26 -5.95 -20.27
CA GLY A 359 -4.26 -5.67 -21.31
C GLY A 359 -4.86 -5.18 -22.63
N VAL A 360 -6.06 -5.68 -22.99
CA VAL A 360 -6.76 -5.29 -24.24
C VAL A 360 -7.28 -3.84 -24.21
N PHE A 361 -7.47 -3.25 -23.05
CA PHE A 361 -7.93 -1.86 -22.89
C PHE A 361 -6.81 -0.85 -22.68
N VAL A 362 -5.57 -1.29 -22.48
CA VAL A 362 -4.41 -0.39 -22.32
C VAL A 362 -4.28 0.59 -23.50
N PRO A 363 -4.31 0.15 -24.78
CA PRO A 363 -4.22 1.09 -25.91
C PRO A 363 -5.41 2.06 -25.99
N ILE A 364 -6.60 1.61 -25.58
CA ILE A 364 -7.83 2.43 -25.59
C ILE A 364 -7.74 3.51 -24.52
N ALA A 365 -7.25 3.16 -23.32
CA ALA A 365 -7.00 4.10 -22.25
C ALA A 365 -5.91 5.12 -22.64
N GLU A 366 -4.80 4.66 -23.21
CA GLU A 366 -3.70 5.52 -23.66
C GLU A 366 -4.16 6.54 -24.71
N ALA A 367 -4.94 6.10 -25.69
CA ALA A 367 -5.50 7.01 -26.69
C ALA A 367 -6.38 8.10 -26.06
N LYS A 368 -7.21 7.72 -25.07
CA LYS A 368 -8.08 8.69 -24.38
C LYS A 368 -7.29 9.62 -23.46
N MET A 369 -6.30 9.11 -22.74
CA MET A 369 -5.41 9.94 -21.92
C MET A 369 -4.73 11.02 -22.76
N ASN A 370 -4.17 10.66 -23.92
CA ASN A 370 -3.55 11.63 -24.83
C ASN A 370 -4.54 12.67 -25.38
N GLU A 371 -5.82 12.31 -25.54
CA GLU A 371 -6.88 13.24 -25.99
C GLU A 371 -7.23 14.27 -24.91
N VAL A 372 -7.32 13.84 -23.64
CA VAL A 372 -7.84 14.67 -22.54
C VAL A 372 -6.74 15.44 -21.80
N ASP A 373 -5.53 14.89 -21.71
CA ASP A 373 -4.36 15.51 -21.08
C ASP A 373 -3.07 14.86 -21.61
N ALA A 374 -2.53 15.41 -22.68
CA ALA A 374 -1.34 14.87 -23.33
C ALA A 374 -0.08 14.94 -22.43
N ALA A 375 0.01 15.92 -21.53
CA ALA A 375 1.14 16.03 -20.60
C ALA A 375 1.02 14.99 -19.48
N GLY A 376 -0.17 14.81 -18.91
CA GLY A 376 -0.44 13.77 -17.93
C GLY A 376 -0.36 12.36 -18.52
N ALA A 377 -0.69 12.17 -19.80
CA ALA A 377 -0.61 10.87 -20.47
C ALA A 377 0.82 10.30 -20.49
N GLU A 378 1.85 11.15 -20.65
CA GLU A 378 3.25 10.68 -20.61
C GLU A 378 3.62 10.10 -19.23
N ALA A 379 3.08 10.64 -18.15
CA ALA A 379 3.27 10.10 -16.81
C ALA A 379 2.66 8.67 -16.66
N TYR A 380 1.63 8.37 -17.44
CA TYR A 380 0.96 7.04 -17.43
C TYR A 380 1.49 6.08 -18.49
N LYS A 381 2.33 6.53 -19.42
CA LYS A 381 2.85 5.70 -20.50
C LYS A 381 3.64 4.49 -19.99
N LYS A 382 4.51 4.71 -18.98
CA LYS A 382 5.25 3.63 -18.34
C LYS A 382 4.29 2.58 -17.75
N LYS A 383 3.24 3.02 -17.04
CA LYS A 383 2.22 2.15 -16.44
C LYS A 383 1.54 1.27 -17.50
N ALA A 384 1.21 1.82 -18.67
CA ALA A 384 0.60 1.08 -19.77
C ALA A 384 1.55 -0.02 -20.30
N VAL A 385 2.81 0.34 -20.56
CA VAL A 385 3.84 -0.59 -21.05
C VAL A 385 4.11 -1.69 -20.03
N ASP A 386 4.26 -1.34 -18.77
CA ASP A 386 4.52 -2.30 -17.69
C ASP A 386 3.37 -3.28 -17.54
N MET A 387 2.11 -2.83 -17.52
CA MET A 387 0.93 -3.70 -17.40
C MET A 387 0.75 -4.62 -18.60
N GLN A 388 1.04 -4.16 -19.81
CA GLN A 388 1.05 -5.02 -20.99
C GLN A 388 2.09 -6.12 -20.83
N ARG A 389 3.31 -5.77 -20.42
CA ARG A 389 4.41 -6.72 -20.20
C ARG A 389 4.10 -7.74 -19.12
N VAL A 390 3.52 -7.30 -17.97
CA VAL A 390 3.04 -8.21 -16.91
C VAL A 390 2.06 -9.23 -17.50
N THR A 391 1.09 -8.78 -18.29
CA THR A 391 0.07 -9.64 -18.92
C THR A 391 0.69 -10.67 -19.86
N GLU A 392 1.63 -10.26 -20.71
CA GLU A 392 2.32 -11.14 -21.65
C GLU A 392 3.18 -12.21 -20.96
N ILE A 393 3.94 -11.80 -19.92
CA ILE A 393 4.80 -12.73 -19.16
C ILE A 393 3.94 -13.73 -18.40
N TYR A 394 2.89 -13.25 -17.72
CA TYR A 394 1.98 -14.10 -16.96
C TYR A 394 1.27 -15.13 -17.85
N ALA A 395 0.75 -14.71 -19.01
CA ALA A 395 0.11 -15.62 -19.97
C ALA A 395 1.07 -16.72 -20.43
N ARG A 396 2.32 -16.37 -20.83
CA ARG A 396 3.34 -17.34 -21.23
C ARG A 396 3.71 -18.31 -20.11
N GLN A 397 3.76 -17.86 -18.88
CA GLN A 397 4.02 -18.73 -17.72
C GLN A 397 2.87 -19.71 -17.47
N GLN A 398 1.61 -19.26 -17.61
CA GLN A 398 0.43 -20.13 -17.48
C GLN A 398 0.39 -21.23 -18.58
N GLU A 399 0.92 -20.94 -19.75
CA GLU A 399 1.09 -21.92 -20.84
C GLU A 399 2.29 -22.88 -20.62
N GLY A 400 2.99 -22.74 -19.48
CA GLY A 400 4.13 -23.61 -19.11
C GLY A 400 5.48 -23.16 -19.68
N SER A 401 5.58 -21.97 -20.26
CA SER A 401 6.84 -21.40 -20.73
C SER A 401 7.73 -21.01 -19.55
N LYS A 402 9.05 -21.24 -19.68
CA LYS A 402 10.03 -20.74 -18.71
C LYS A 402 10.21 -19.23 -18.89
N LEU A 403 10.36 -18.52 -17.80
CA LEU A 403 10.70 -17.10 -17.82
C LEU A 403 12.15 -16.91 -18.31
N THR A 404 12.36 -15.93 -19.18
CA THR A 404 13.68 -15.54 -19.66
C THR A 404 14.41 -14.68 -18.62
N GLU A 405 15.72 -14.45 -18.81
CA GLU A 405 16.47 -13.52 -17.95
C GLU A 405 15.91 -12.09 -18.02
N GLU A 406 15.42 -11.66 -19.19
CA GLU A 406 14.74 -10.36 -19.35
C GLU A 406 13.41 -10.31 -18.59
N ASP A 407 12.62 -11.41 -18.60
CA ASP A 407 11.39 -11.51 -17.82
C ASP A 407 11.68 -11.45 -16.32
N LEU A 408 12.72 -12.17 -15.88
CA LEU A 408 13.14 -12.18 -14.48
C LEU A 408 13.68 -10.80 -14.04
N THR A 409 14.49 -10.16 -14.88
CA THR A 409 14.96 -8.80 -14.66
C THR A 409 13.80 -7.83 -14.44
N PHE A 410 12.74 -7.97 -15.25
CA PHE A 410 11.54 -7.16 -15.15
C PHE A 410 10.74 -7.49 -13.89
N ILE A 411 10.36 -8.75 -13.64
CA ILE A 411 9.52 -9.10 -12.47
C ILE A 411 10.22 -8.89 -11.14
N TYR A 412 11.56 -8.96 -11.09
CA TYR A 412 12.35 -8.60 -9.90
C TYR A 412 12.64 -7.10 -9.81
N GLU A 413 12.18 -6.31 -10.78
CA GLU A 413 12.33 -4.84 -10.78
C GLU A 413 13.80 -4.39 -10.65
N LEU A 414 14.71 -5.08 -11.33
CA LEU A 414 16.15 -4.84 -11.18
C LEU A 414 16.62 -3.55 -11.88
N ASN A 415 15.91 -3.07 -12.89
CA ASN A 415 16.25 -1.85 -13.61
C ASN A 415 15.34 -0.69 -13.15
N ASP A 416 14.03 -0.92 -13.17
CA ASP A 416 13.01 0.09 -12.85
C ASP A 416 11.85 -0.57 -12.11
N PRO A 417 11.17 0.15 -11.20
CA PRO A 417 9.93 -0.33 -10.59
C PRO A 417 8.84 -0.58 -11.64
N ILE A 418 8.07 -1.65 -11.47
CA ILE A 418 6.88 -1.92 -12.28
C ILE A 418 5.74 -1.04 -11.76
N GLU A 419 5.19 -0.22 -12.64
CA GLU A 419 4.06 0.64 -12.33
C GLU A 419 2.74 0.07 -12.88
N GLY A 420 1.67 0.15 -12.09
CA GLY A 420 0.32 -0.24 -12.47
C GLY A 420 -0.65 0.92 -12.43
N PHE A 421 -1.90 0.67 -12.84
CA PHE A 421 -2.98 1.66 -12.77
C PHE A 421 -3.79 1.56 -11.47
N GLY A 422 -3.61 0.50 -10.69
CA GLY A 422 -4.20 0.35 -9.37
C GLY A 422 -3.38 1.09 -8.29
N TYR A 423 -3.94 1.19 -7.10
CA TYR A 423 -3.24 1.77 -5.94
C TYR A 423 -2.20 0.81 -5.32
N LYS A 424 -2.12 -0.42 -5.80
CA LYS A 424 -1.14 -1.46 -5.44
C LYS A 424 -0.49 -2.06 -6.66
N LYS A 425 0.65 -2.69 -6.44
CA LYS A 425 1.30 -3.52 -7.46
C LYS A 425 0.38 -4.67 -7.88
N ASP A 426 0.45 -5.02 -9.15
CA ASP A 426 -0.33 -6.10 -9.71
C ASP A 426 0.03 -7.44 -9.03
N PRO A 427 -0.94 -8.18 -8.46
CA PRO A 427 -0.68 -9.41 -7.72
C PRO A 427 -0.08 -10.52 -8.57
N ARG A 428 -0.20 -10.46 -9.90
CA ARG A 428 0.42 -11.40 -10.82
C ARG A 428 1.95 -11.38 -10.73
N ILE A 429 2.54 -10.24 -10.39
CA ILE A 429 4.00 -10.11 -10.18
C ILE A 429 4.46 -11.06 -9.07
N GLU A 430 3.80 -11.04 -7.92
CA GLU A 430 4.14 -11.93 -6.81
C GLU A 430 3.80 -13.41 -7.13
N GLN A 431 2.72 -13.67 -7.85
CA GLN A 431 2.39 -15.02 -8.31
C GLN A 431 3.49 -15.60 -9.23
N MET A 432 4.08 -14.78 -10.10
CA MET A 432 5.18 -15.19 -10.98
C MET A 432 6.47 -15.50 -10.22
N LYS A 433 6.70 -14.84 -9.07
CA LYS A 433 7.85 -15.08 -8.18
C LYS A 433 7.65 -16.29 -7.26
N GLN A 434 6.41 -16.70 -7.02
CA GLN A 434 6.08 -17.74 -6.06
C GLN A 434 6.77 -19.09 -6.38
N GLY A 435 7.44 -19.67 -5.38
CA GLY A 435 8.14 -20.97 -5.49
C GLY A 435 9.46 -20.93 -6.25
N ARG A 436 9.97 -19.75 -6.62
CA ARG A 436 11.26 -19.58 -7.29
C ARG A 436 12.42 -19.50 -6.28
N ASP A 437 13.59 -19.94 -6.71
CA ASP A 437 14.85 -19.71 -5.99
C ASP A 437 15.40 -18.33 -6.42
N ILE A 438 15.11 -17.30 -5.63
CA ILE A 438 15.47 -15.91 -5.92
C ILE A 438 16.99 -15.75 -6.07
N LYS A 439 17.81 -16.40 -5.21
CA LYS A 439 19.28 -16.31 -5.32
C LYS A 439 19.81 -16.95 -6.60
N ALA A 440 19.22 -18.06 -7.01
CA ALA A 440 19.60 -18.72 -8.25
C ALA A 440 19.24 -17.86 -9.49
N ASP A 441 18.03 -17.28 -9.50
CA ASP A 441 17.60 -16.36 -10.54
C ASP A 441 18.50 -15.13 -10.63
N LEU A 442 18.75 -14.46 -9.50
CA LEU A 442 19.63 -13.27 -9.44
C LEU A 442 21.07 -13.61 -9.82
N SER A 443 21.58 -14.76 -9.40
CA SER A 443 22.90 -15.23 -9.79
C SER A 443 23.03 -15.38 -11.31
N SER A 444 22.00 -15.92 -11.98
CA SER A 444 21.97 -16.04 -13.45
C SER A 444 21.97 -14.68 -14.14
N ILE A 445 21.12 -13.76 -13.67
CA ILE A 445 20.94 -12.43 -14.28
C ILE A 445 22.16 -11.53 -14.07
N LEU A 446 22.70 -11.51 -12.85
CA LEU A 446 23.75 -10.57 -12.44
C LEU A 446 25.16 -11.11 -12.68
N GLY A 447 25.30 -12.42 -12.95
CA GLY A 447 26.60 -13.08 -13.03
C GLY A 447 27.37 -13.10 -11.69
N VAL A 448 26.65 -12.93 -10.57
CA VAL A 448 27.20 -12.93 -9.21
C VAL A 448 26.95 -14.29 -8.57
N PRO A 449 27.97 -14.96 -7.97
CA PRO A 449 27.75 -16.21 -7.24
C PRO A 449 26.69 -16.07 -6.14
N GLN A 450 25.85 -17.09 -5.94
CA GLN A 450 24.71 -17.05 -4.99
C GLN A 450 25.14 -16.74 -3.56
N GLU A 451 26.33 -17.19 -3.15
CA GLU A 451 26.91 -16.95 -1.83
C GLU A 451 27.30 -15.48 -1.58
N LEU A 452 27.41 -14.69 -2.65
CA LEU A 452 27.67 -13.25 -2.58
C LEU A 452 26.41 -12.40 -2.74
N ILE A 453 25.23 -13.05 -2.80
CA ILE A 453 23.92 -12.41 -2.86
C ILE A 453 23.22 -12.60 -1.52
N SER A 454 22.70 -11.52 -0.95
CA SER A 454 21.90 -11.52 0.27
C SER A 454 20.44 -11.13 -0.01
N LEU A 455 19.52 -11.76 0.71
CA LEU A 455 18.08 -11.46 0.70
C LEU A 455 17.59 -10.97 2.06
N THR A 456 18.43 -11.09 3.09
CA THR A 456 18.10 -10.65 4.44
C THR A 456 19.15 -9.71 4.98
N LYS A 457 18.76 -8.90 5.97
CA LYS A 457 19.65 -7.96 6.65
C LYS A 457 20.87 -8.68 7.28
N ASP A 458 20.65 -9.81 7.94
CA ASP A 458 21.70 -10.55 8.63
C ASP A 458 22.73 -11.11 7.63
N GLU A 459 22.25 -11.62 6.48
CA GLU A 459 23.14 -12.03 5.41
C GLU A 459 23.92 -10.84 4.85
N ALA A 460 23.25 -9.70 4.62
CA ALA A 460 23.89 -8.50 4.06
C ALA A 460 25.06 -7.99 4.93
N LEU A 461 24.99 -8.20 6.25
CA LEU A 461 25.99 -7.78 7.21
C LEU A 461 27.07 -8.84 7.51
N SER A 462 26.93 -10.06 7.01
CA SER A 462 27.87 -11.16 7.30
C SER A 462 29.27 -10.94 6.70
N GLY A 463 29.45 -9.88 5.92
CA GLY A 463 30.70 -9.54 5.22
C GLY A 463 30.87 -10.27 3.89
N GLY A 464 31.53 -9.61 2.94
CA GLY A 464 31.83 -10.17 1.63
C GLY A 464 30.67 -10.19 0.64
N ILE A 465 29.47 -9.74 1.02
CA ILE A 465 28.32 -9.64 0.13
C ILE A 465 28.55 -8.57 -0.94
N VAL A 466 28.29 -8.93 -2.19
CA VAL A 466 28.41 -8.04 -3.35
C VAL A 466 27.07 -7.39 -3.66
N TYR A 467 25.98 -8.15 -3.58
CA TYR A 467 24.65 -7.68 -3.97
C TYR A 467 23.62 -8.00 -2.88
N HIS A 468 22.85 -6.98 -2.46
CA HIS A 468 21.70 -7.15 -1.59
C HIS A 468 20.41 -6.88 -2.37
N PHE A 469 19.49 -7.83 -2.37
CA PHE A 469 18.18 -7.72 -2.99
C PHE A 469 17.13 -7.37 -1.93
N GLY A 470 16.49 -6.21 -2.08
CA GLY A 470 15.51 -5.66 -1.16
C GLY A 470 16.02 -4.45 -0.39
N ASP A 471 15.20 -3.97 0.54
CA ASP A 471 15.50 -2.82 1.37
C ASP A 471 16.43 -3.15 2.53
N LEU A 472 17.34 -2.24 2.83
CA LEU A 472 18.25 -2.34 3.95
C LEU A 472 17.99 -1.20 4.93
N LEU A 473 17.10 -1.45 5.90
CA LEU A 473 16.55 -0.44 6.77
C LEU A 473 17.24 -0.41 8.13
N TYR A 474 17.82 0.73 8.50
CA TYR A 474 18.44 1.02 9.79
C TYR A 474 17.90 2.33 10.40
N PRO A 475 16.61 2.39 10.80
CA PRO A 475 15.99 3.62 11.27
C PRO A 475 16.62 4.16 12.58
N ASN A 476 17.21 3.28 13.40
CA ASN A 476 17.88 3.63 14.65
C ASN A 476 19.30 3.11 14.66
N LEU A 477 20.20 3.78 13.97
CA LEU A 477 21.59 3.37 13.87
C LEU A 477 22.31 3.35 15.23
N ALA A 478 21.84 4.13 16.21
CA ALA A 478 22.33 4.08 17.59
C ALA A 478 22.20 2.68 18.24
N TYR A 479 21.38 1.81 17.68
CA TYR A 479 21.19 0.41 18.10
C TYR A 479 21.87 -0.61 17.17
N ALA A 480 22.51 -0.18 16.10
CA ALA A 480 23.32 -1.07 15.31
C ALA A 480 24.66 -1.27 16.03
N ASP A 481 24.77 -2.36 16.81
CA ASP A 481 25.93 -2.71 17.65
C ASP A 481 27.28 -2.70 16.89
N TRP A 482 27.25 -2.62 15.59
CA TRP A 482 28.42 -2.64 14.72
C TRP A 482 28.98 -1.26 14.40
N LEU A 483 28.29 -0.18 14.84
CA LEU A 483 28.68 1.20 14.55
C LEU A 483 28.95 2.05 15.81
N ILE A 484 28.89 1.48 17.03
CA ILE A 484 29.04 2.26 18.27
C ILE A 484 30.30 1.85 19.03
N ASP A 485 31.27 2.75 19.12
CA ASP A 485 32.31 2.69 20.14
C ASP A 485 31.86 3.48 21.37
N SER A 486 31.47 2.76 22.42
CA SER A 486 31.04 3.34 23.69
C SER A 486 32.15 4.18 24.37
N SER A 487 33.41 4.04 23.96
CA SER A 487 34.56 4.78 24.52
C SER A 487 34.66 6.21 23.97
N LYS A 488 34.01 6.52 22.86
CA LYS A 488 34.09 7.81 22.14
C LYS A 488 32.79 8.62 22.09
N ARG A 489 31.95 8.54 23.10
CA ARG A 489 30.73 9.37 23.28
C ARG A 489 29.84 9.45 22.03
N GLY A 490 29.41 8.31 21.52
CA GLY A 490 28.41 8.27 20.45
C GLY A 490 28.99 8.31 19.04
N TRP A 491 30.28 8.08 18.85
CA TRP A 491 30.87 7.92 17.55
C TRP A 491 30.68 6.49 17.05
N VAL A 492 30.35 6.40 15.79
CA VAL A 492 30.16 5.17 15.05
C VAL A 492 31.51 4.54 14.76
N VAL A 493 31.79 3.35 15.29
CA VAL A 493 32.98 2.56 14.95
C VAL A 493 32.51 1.29 14.25
N ARG A 494 33.06 1.10 13.09
CA ARG A 494 32.97 -0.10 12.28
C ARG A 494 33.58 -1.28 13.02
N ARG A 495 32.89 -2.39 13.14
CA ARG A 495 33.56 -3.67 13.32
C ARG A 495 34.41 -3.90 12.08
N SER A 496 35.64 -4.27 12.26
CA SER A 496 36.67 -4.33 11.19
C SER A 496 36.37 -5.32 10.07
N ASP A 497 35.34 -6.13 10.22
CA ASP A 497 34.90 -7.25 9.39
C ASP A 497 33.53 -7.08 8.74
N GLU A 498 32.73 -6.06 9.13
CA GLU A 498 31.40 -5.81 8.55
C GLU A 498 31.42 -4.65 7.55
N THR A 499 30.90 -4.86 6.36
CA THR A 499 30.82 -3.85 5.29
C THR A 499 29.42 -3.87 4.71
N LEU A 500 28.88 -2.68 4.38
CA LEU A 500 27.68 -2.62 3.56
C LEU A 500 27.93 -3.32 2.21
N PRO A 501 26.91 -3.93 1.60
CA PRO A 501 27.00 -4.47 0.25
C PRO A 501 27.46 -3.41 -0.75
N GLN A 502 28.09 -3.83 -1.84
CA GLN A 502 28.48 -2.89 -2.90
C GLN A 502 27.29 -2.31 -3.64
N VAL A 503 26.21 -3.09 -3.74
CA VAL A 503 24.95 -2.71 -4.37
C VAL A 503 23.79 -3.08 -3.44
N VAL A 504 22.88 -2.15 -3.22
CA VAL A 504 21.58 -2.37 -2.56
C VAL A 504 20.50 -2.15 -3.61
N ALA A 505 19.71 -3.16 -3.91
CA ALA A 505 18.68 -3.09 -4.96
C ALA A 505 17.46 -2.27 -4.54
N GLY A 506 17.14 -2.26 -3.24
CA GLY A 506 16.06 -1.46 -2.65
C GLY A 506 16.57 -0.18 -1.99
N SER A 507 15.84 0.32 -1.01
CA SER A 507 16.18 1.53 -0.25
C SER A 507 17.22 1.25 0.85
N LEU A 508 18.10 2.21 1.10
CA LEU A 508 19.03 2.22 2.22
C LEU A 508 18.70 3.36 3.17
N VAL A 509 18.23 3.02 4.38
CA VAL A 509 17.78 3.99 5.37
C VAL A 509 18.71 4.02 6.58
N LEU A 510 19.41 5.14 6.80
CA LEU A 510 20.40 5.38 7.85
C LEU A 510 20.07 6.65 8.66
N LYS A 511 18.81 6.86 9.03
CA LYS A 511 18.30 8.09 9.70
C LYS A 511 19.00 8.45 11.01
N GLY A 512 19.50 7.47 11.74
CA GLY A 512 20.21 7.71 13.01
C GLY A 512 21.65 8.18 12.87
N LEU A 513 22.18 8.24 11.65
CA LEU A 513 23.56 8.59 11.38
C LEU A 513 23.76 10.11 11.52
N THR A 514 24.62 10.53 12.44
CA THR A 514 24.92 11.96 12.68
C THR A 514 26.26 12.42 12.13
N SER A 515 27.13 11.50 11.70
CA SER A 515 28.45 11.75 11.08
C SER A 515 28.70 10.74 9.97
N ALA A 516 29.31 11.18 8.89
CA ALA A 516 29.73 10.34 7.78
C ALA A 516 31.20 9.89 7.88
N GLU A 517 31.92 10.24 8.94
CA GLU A 517 33.35 9.90 9.10
C GLU A 517 33.54 8.37 9.14
N GLY A 518 34.30 7.85 8.19
CA GLY A 518 34.58 6.41 8.05
C GLY A 518 33.45 5.59 7.44
N LEU A 519 32.31 6.22 7.06
CA LEU A 519 31.23 5.57 6.36
C LEU A 519 31.63 5.24 4.92
N VAL A 520 31.43 3.99 4.52
CA VAL A 520 31.55 3.55 3.12
C VAL A 520 30.17 3.12 2.67
N LEU A 521 29.53 3.97 1.88
CA LEU A 521 28.24 3.67 1.27
C LEU A 521 28.39 2.71 0.08
N PRO A 522 27.30 2.01 -0.32
CA PRO A 522 27.25 1.25 -1.57
C PRO A 522 27.62 2.10 -2.79
N GLN A 523 28.05 1.44 -3.87
CA GLN A 523 28.27 2.11 -5.15
C GLN A 523 26.97 2.58 -5.81
N SER A 524 25.88 1.82 -5.56
CA SER A 524 24.53 2.15 -6.03
C SER A 524 23.46 1.71 -5.04
N VAL A 525 22.38 2.48 -4.99
CA VAL A 525 21.15 2.22 -4.24
C VAL A 525 20.00 2.32 -5.24
N GLY A 526 19.21 1.24 -5.40
CA GLY A 526 18.14 1.16 -6.41
C GLY A 526 16.86 1.87 -5.99
N GLY A 527 16.63 2.03 -4.67
CA GLY A 527 15.54 2.82 -4.08
C GLY A 527 16.05 4.12 -3.46
N ASP A 528 15.42 4.51 -2.33
CA ASP A 528 15.76 5.73 -1.60
C ASP A 528 17.06 5.57 -0.80
N LEU A 529 17.81 6.66 -0.72
CA LEU A 529 18.92 6.80 0.22
C LEU A 529 18.58 7.85 1.28
N VAL A 530 18.31 7.40 2.51
CA VAL A 530 17.89 8.28 3.60
C VAL A 530 19.02 8.45 4.61
N LEU A 531 19.55 9.66 4.69
CA LEU A 531 20.63 10.11 5.57
C LEU A 531 20.21 11.34 6.39
N SER A 532 18.92 11.46 6.70
CA SER A 532 18.31 12.64 7.34
C SER A 532 18.82 12.95 8.77
N GLY A 533 19.66 12.09 9.35
CA GLY A 533 20.36 12.39 10.61
C GLY A 533 21.65 13.20 10.44
N LEU A 534 22.21 13.27 9.22
CA LEU A 534 23.49 13.96 8.97
C LEU A 534 23.31 15.47 8.97
N THR A 535 24.08 16.16 9.82
CA THR A 535 24.08 17.63 9.88
C THR A 535 25.25 18.28 9.12
N LYS A 536 26.24 17.47 8.69
CA LYS A 536 27.43 17.90 7.95
C LYS A 536 27.79 16.87 6.88
N ALA A 537 28.32 17.35 5.76
CA ALA A 537 28.75 16.51 4.64
C ALA A 537 30.23 16.05 4.73
N GLU A 538 30.97 16.46 5.77
CA GLU A 538 32.38 16.09 5.91
C GLU A 538 32.60 14.57 5.93
N GLY A 539 33.40 14.05 4.99
CA GLY A 539 33.67 12.61 4.85
C GLY A 539 32.56 11.80 4.14
N LEU A 540 31.46 12.43 3.72
CA LEU A 540 30.40 11.77 3.00
C LEU A 540 30.80 11.54 1.53
N VAL A 541 30.81 10.27 1.12
CA VAL A 541 30.94 9.86 -0.28
C VAL A 541 29.65 9.17 -0.68
N LEU A 542 28.83 9.87 -1.46
CA LEU A 542 27.54 9.36 -1.93
C LEU A 542 27.71 8.30 -3.03
N PRO A 543 26.74 7.40 -3.20
CA PRO A 543 26.65 6.46 -4.31
C PRO A 543 26.71 7.17 -5.67
N GLN A 544 27.15 6.43 -6.70
CA GLN A 544 27.14 6.94 -8.07
C GLN A 544 25.72 7.13 -8.62
N SER A 545 24.78 6.28 -8.15
CA SER A 545 23.36 6.32 -8.52
C SER A 545 22.45 6.05 -7.33
N VAL A 546 21.35 6.81 -7.27
CA VAL A 546 20.23 6.63 -6.35
C VAL A 546 18.97 6.58 -7.22
N GLY A 547 18.25 5.46 -7.16
CA GLY A 547 17.10 5.19 -8.00
C GLY A 547 15.78 5.75 -7.46
N GLY A 548 15.75 6.20 -6.20
CA GLY A 548 14.63 6.86 -5.53
C GLY A 548 15.00 8.26 -5.03
N ASP A 549 14.48 8.62 -3.87
CA ASP A 549 14.74 9.88 -3.20
C ASP A 549 16.13 9.89 -2.52
N LEU A 550 16.73 11.08 -2.48
CA LEU A 550 17.93 11.35 -1.67
C LEU A 550 17.57 12.31 -0.55
N ASP A 551 17.49 11.78 0.68
CA ASP A 551 17.15 12.56 1.87
C ASP A 551 18.40 12.94 2.66
N LEU A 552 18.76 14.20 2.57
CA LEU A 552 19.80 14.90 3.32
C LEU A 552 19.20 16.11 4.06
N SER A 553 17.95 15.99 4.50
CA SER A 553 17.12 17.10 4.98
C SER A 553 17.70 17.86 6.16
N SER A 554 18.48 17.21 7.06
CA SER A 554 19.10 17.87 8.21
C SER A 554 20.48 18.47 7.93
N LEU A 555 20.99 18.41 6.70
CA LEU A 555 22.26 19.07 6.35
C LEU A 555 22.09 20.59 6.43
N THR A 556 22.95 21.22 7.25
CA THR A 556 22.92 22.69 7.43
C THR A 556 23.89 23.43 6.52
N ARG A 557 24.91 22.75 5.95
CA ARG A 557 25.93 23.30 5.06
C ARG A 557 26.31 22.31 3.98
N ALA A 558 26.60 22.83 2.78
CA ALA A 558 26.95 22.04 1.60
C ALA A 558 28.47 21.83 1.40
N GLU A 559 29.33 22.38 2.30
CA GLU A 559 30.78 22.26 2.15
C GLU A 559 31.22 20.81 2.13
N GLY A 560 31.89 20.40 1.04
CA GLY A 560 32.34 19.02 0.83
C GLY A 560 31.30 18.06 0.30
N LEU A 561 30.04 18.50 0.09
CA LEU A 561 28.98 17.68 -0.50
C LEU A 561 29.19 17.53 -2.00
N ILE A 562 29.30 16.29 -2.46
CA ILE A 562 29.34 15.93 -3.88
C ILE A 562 28.10 15.09 -4.17
N LEU A 563 27.12 15.69 -4.83
CA LEU A 563 25.88 15.02 -5.22
C LEU A 563 26.09 14.16 -6.48
N PRO A 564 25.30 13.08 -6.65
CA PRO A 564 25.23 12.35 -7.92
C PRO A 564 24.85 13.28 -9.08
N THR A 565 25.24 12.94 -10.30
CA THR A 565 24.94 13.75 -11.50
C THR A 565 23.46 13.82 -11.82
N SER A 566 22.69 12.81 -11.41
CA SER A 566 21.23 12.75 -11.54
C SER A 566 20.63 11.99 -10.35
N ILE A 567 19.43 12.40 -9.95
CA ILE A 567 18.59 11.75 -8.93
C ILE A 567 17.27 11.44 -9.61
N VAL A 568 16.78 10.19 -9.48
CA VAL A 568 15.54 9.76 -10.14
C VAL A 568 14.32 10.27 -9.38
N GLY A 569 14.37 10.27 -8.06
CA GLY A 569 13.32 10.78 -7.17
C GLY A 569 13.55 12.23 -6.73
N THR A 570 13.11 12.54 -5.52
CA THR A 570 13.18 13.85 -4.86
C THR A 570 14.53 14.07 -4.18
N LEU A 571 15.02 15.30 -4.18
CA LEU A 571 16.19 15.72 -3.40
C LEU A 571 15.76 16.60 -2.22
N HIS A 572 16.02 16.11 -1.00
CA HIS A 572 15.75 16.83 0.24
C HIS A 572 17.03 17.47 0.82
N LEU A 573 17.03 18.79 0.93
CA LEU A 573 18.05 19.64 1.55
C LEU A 573 17.39 20.75 2.38
N ASP A 574 16.36 20.39 3.14
CA ASP A 574 15.39 21.31 3.78
C ASP A 574 16.01 22.25 4.80
N GLU A 575 17.03 21.81 5.57
CA GLU A 575 17.68 22.63 6.62
C GLU A 575 18.95 23.33 6.14
N LEU A 576 19.27 23.26 4.84
CA LEU A 576 20.45 23.90 4.29
C LEU A 576 20.32 25.43 4.36
N THR A 577 21.17 26.07 5.18
CA THR A 577 21.09 27.53 5.42
C THR A 577 21.90 28.35 4.44
N SER A 578 22.82 27.76 3.69
CA SER A 578 23.69 28.42 2.72
C SER A 578 23.88 27.55 1.48
N ALA A 579 23.78 28.14 0.31
CA ALA A 579 24.10 27.50 -0.97
C ALA A 579 25.61 27.56 -1.32
N GLU A 580 26.46 28.06 -0.43
CA GLU A 580 27.90 28.15 -0.69
C GLU A 580 28.52 26.75 -0.81
N GLY A 581 29.18 26.49 -1.94
CA GLY A 581 29.77 25.18 -2.25
C GLY A 581 28.78 24.13 -2.75
N LEU A 582 27.48 24.41 -2.83
CA LEU A 582 26.48 23.48 -3.34
C LEU A 582 26.55 23.38 -4.86
N ILE A 583 26.79 22.19 -5.38
CA ILE A 583 26.66 21.87 -6.81
C ILE A 583 25.47 20.92 -6.95
N LEU A 584 24.38 21.43 -7.54
CA LEU A 584 23.17 20.63 -7.75
C LEU A 584 23.37 19.61 -8.89
N PRO A 585 22.61 18.48 -8.87
CA PRO A 585 22.58 17.52 -9.96
C PRO A 585 22.17 18.15 -11.28
N ALA A 586 22.54 17.53 -12.40
CA ALA A 586 22.06 17.95 -13.72
C ALA A 586 20.55 17.73 -13.88
N SER A 587 20.00 16.72 -13.21
CA SER A 587 18.56 16.43 -13.20
C SER A 587 18.09 15.86 -11.85
N VAL A 588 16.86 16.24 -11.46
CA VAL A 588 16.11 15.69 -10.33
C VAL A 588 14.75 15.27 -10.91
N GLY A 589 14.39 13.99 -10.80
CA GLY A 589 13.17 13.44 -11.37
C GLY A 589 11.89 13.78 -10.58
N GLY A 590 12.02 13.95 -9.25
CA GLY A 590 10.98 14.42 -8.33
C GLY A 590 11.12 15.90 -7.98
N ASP A 591 10.77 16.24 -6.74
CA ASP A 591 10.85 17.59 -6.18
C ASP A 591 12.28 17.97 -5.73
N LEU A 592 12.54 19.25 -5.62
CA LEU A 592 13.76 19.80 -5.02
C LEU A 592 13.42 20.68 -3.82
N TRP A 593 13.76 20.20 -2.60
CA TRP A 593 13.46 20.90 -1.35
C TRP A 593 14.68 21.63 -0.80
N LEU A 594 14.60 22.95 -0.71
CA LEU A 594 15.65 23.88 -0.27
C LEU A 594 15.10 24.93 0.74
N ASN A 595 14.08 24.58 1.52
CA ASN A 595 13.31 25.47 2.40
C ASN A 595 14.17 26.26 3.42
N GLY A 596 15.35 25.72 3.81
CA GLY A 596 16.25 26.35 4.77
C GLY A 596 17.07 27.51 4.22
N LEU A 597 17.12 27.70 2.90
CA LEU A 597 17.92 28.74 2.29
C LEU A 597 17.33 30.12 2.55
N THR A 598 17.93 30.85 3.49
CA THR A 598 17.50 32.22 3.87
C THR A 598 17.71 33.25 2.77
N ASN A 599 18.38 32.89 1.65
CA ASN A 599 18.66 33.73 0.50
C ASN A 599 18.53 32.92 -0.82
N ALA A 600 17.35 32.45 -1.15
CA ALA A 600 17.04 31.77 -2.42
C ALA A 600 17.42 32.63 -3.66
N TYR A 601 17.47 33.97 -3.48
CA TYR A 601 17.93 34.92 -4.51
C TYR A 601 19.38 34.68 -4.96
N ARG A 602 20.21 33.98 -4.17
CA ARG A 602 21.60 33.64 -4.55
C ARG A 602 21.67 32.42 -5.46
N LEU A 603 20.70 31.51 -5.46
CA LEU A 603 20.63 30.39 -6.42
C LEU A 603 20.45 30.86 -7.85
N THR A 604 19.75 31.97 -8.07
CA THR A 604 19.48 32.52 -9.41
C THR A 604 20.55 33.48 -9.91
N ASN A 605 21.42 34.00 -9.05
CA ASN A 605 22.38 35.06 -9.38
C ASN A 605 23.86 34.73 -9.08
N ALA A 606 24.19 33.57 -8.51
CA ALA A 606 25.58 33.15 -8.37
C ALA A 606 26.11 32.75 -9.76
N LYS A 607 27.16 33.39 -10.22
CA LYS A 607 27.75 33.18 -11.56
C LYS A 607 28.22 31.75 -11.86
N ASP A 608 28.18 30.85 -10.84
CA ASP A 608 28.69 29.48 -10.92
C ASP A 608 27.67 28.42 -10.42
N GLN A 609 26.43 28.78 -10.10
CA GLN A 609 25.39 27.84 -9.67
C GLN A 609 24.25 27.82 -10.68
N THR A 610 24.13 26.73 -11.40
CA THR A 610 22.98 26.45 -12.28
C THR A 610 22.01 25.54 -11.53
N LEU A 611 20.73 25.93 -11.54
CA LEU A 611 19.64 25.00 -11.20
C LEU A 611 19.76 23.75 -12.08
N PRO A 612 19.27 22.58 -11.63
CA PRO A 612 19.20 21.41 -12.49
C PRO A 612 18.61 21.75 -13.86
N ALA A 613 19.13 21.14 -14.92
CA ALA A 613 18.62 21.34 -16.28
C ALA A 613 17.16 20.86 -16.40
N SER A 614 16.76 19.91 -15.52
CA SER A 614 15.39 19.45 -15.38
C SER A 614 15.08 19.09 -13.93
N VAL A 615 13.91 19.52 -13.46
CA VAL A 615 13.27 19.07 -12.21
C VAL A 615 11.91 18.56 -12.63
N GLY A 616 11.59 17.31 -12.28
CA GLY A 616 10.34 16.65 -12.68
C GLY A 616 9.13 17.15 -11.88
N GLY A 617 9.36 17.58 -10.64
CA GLY A 617 8.38 18.13 -9.72
C GLY A 617 8.55 19.64 -9.47
N GLU A 618 8.29 20.07 -8.24
CA GLU A 618 8.37 21.47 -7.81
C GLU A 618 9.70 21.79 -7.11
N ILE A 619 10.08 23.05 -7.09
CA ILE A 619 11.24 23.57 -6.35
C ILE A 619 10.72 24.38 -5.17
N TYR A 620 10.96 23.87 -3.98
CA TYR A 620 10.59 24.51 -2.71
C TYR A 620 11.81 25.24 -2.13
N THR A 621 11.69 26.58 -1.97
CA THR A 621 12.78 27.45 -1.48
C THR A 621 12.32 28.39 -0.41
#